data_736decbcc61ba87503906c68fa60138c
#
_entry.id   736decbcc61ba87503906c68fa60138c
#
_cell.length_a   1.000
_cell.length_b   1.000
_cell.length_c   1.000
_cell.angle_alpha   90.00
_cell.angle_beta   90.00
_cell.angle_gamma   90.00
#
_symmetry.space_group_name_H-M   'P 1'
#
loop_
_entity.id
_entity.type
_entity.pdbx_description
1 polymer ?
#
loop_
_entity_poly.entity_id
_entity_poly.type
_entity_poly.pdbx_seq_one_letter_code
_entity_poly.pdbx_strand_id
1 'polypeptide(L)'
;EGERAAHAPMAMRQRAARFAEGNLAFERALHPALDHTVPPPAKTATFTWHIAPADGHFLGRVYSDGSRLDGPTPLLARNGWAFVVLDDDDHIIASASGVPPDWVEDIPGTEAWALTQAAMHALPLCTSFVDCDPCVKAVHAGPELSCADNKPLARVHRLMHLTLDDTPRQAVIWMPAHLRPGQCGAVTRGDGFLLTEPDISGNAEADKLAKRAVELHRVPLRTRQAIKAHDELVTANAMWIARASLIANQQCE
;
A
#
# COMPACT_ATOMS: atom_id res chain seq x y z
N GLU A 1 -46.49 1.62 -10.75
CA GLU A 1 -45.12 2.27 -10.81
C GLU A 1 -45.23 3.78 -11.10
N GLY A 2 -46.13 4.26 -11.97
CA GLY A 2 -46.30 5.69 -12.27
C GLY A 2 -46.71 6.55 -11.08
N GLU A 3 -47.59 6.08 -10.20
CA GLU A 3 -48.06 6.83 -9.02
C GLU A 3 -46.95 7.02 -7.97
N ARG A 4 -46.11 6.03 -7.74
CA ARG A 4 -44.96 6.11 -6.79
C ARG A 4 -43.93 7.14 -7.22
N ALA A 5 -43.71 7.32 -8.53
CA ALA A 5 -42.78 8.30 -9.06
C ALA A 5 -43.31 9.75 -8.89
N ALA A 6 -44.64 9.97 -8.82
CA ALA A 6 -45.23 11.29 -8.68
C ALA A 6 -44.86 11.98 -7.36
N HIS A 7 -44.62 11.24 -6.31
CA HIS A 7 -44.27 11.74 -4.98
C HIS A 7 -42.77 11.95 -4.75
N ALA A 8 -41.87 11.46 -5.67
CA ALA A 8 -40.45 11.69 -5.56
C ALA A 8 -40.12 13.20 -5.75
N PRO A 9 -39.09 13.71 -5.04
CA PRO A 9 -38.65 15.09 -5.24
C PRO A 9 -38.37 15.43 -6.70
N MET A 10 -38.69 16.64 -7.13
CA MET A 10 -38.60 17.08 -8.54
C MET A 10 -37.19 16.80 -9.13
N ALA A 11 -36.11 17.05 -8.36
CA ALA A 11 -34.76 16.82 -8.81
C ALA A 11 -34.50 15.31 -9.11
N MET A 12 -35.12 14.42 -8.36
CA MET A 12 -35.01 12.95 -8.61
C MET A 12 -35.82 12.56 -9.84
N ARG A 13 -37.01 13.10 -10.04
CA ARG A 13 -37.85 12.89 -11.24
C ARG A 13 -37.14 13.38 -12.50
N GLN A 14 -36.54 14.57 -12.45
CA GLN A 14 -35.79 15.13 -13.57
C GLN A 14 -34.57 14.30 -13.90
N ARG A 15 -33.90 13.72 -12.88
CA ARG A 15 -32.77 12.84 -13.06
C ARG A 15 -33.21 11.50 -13.69
N ALA A 16 -34.31 10.91 -13.20
CA ALA A 16 -34.88 9.67 -13.76
C ALA A 16 -35.36 9.87 -15.21
N ALA A 17 -35.96 10.98 -15.55
CA ALA A 17 -36.41 11.29 -16.90
C ALA A 17 -35.29 11.42 -17.95
N ARG A 18 -34.03 11.56 -17.52
CA ARG A 18 -32.86 11.58 -18.41
C ARG A 18 -32.40 10.18 -18.85
N PHE A 19 -32.95 9.14 -18.23
CA PHE A 19 -32.59 7.74 -18.55
C PHE A 19 -33.70 7.11 -19.36
N ALA A 20 -33.34 6.46 -20.44
CA ALA A 20 -34.29 5.71 -21.26
C ALA A 20 -34.96 4.59 -20.44
N GLU A 21 -36.24 4.32 -20.72
CA GLU A 21 -36.94 3.14 -20.18
C GLU A 21 -36.12 1.87 -20.43
N GLY A 22 -36.08 0.98 -19.43
CA GLY A 22 -35.30 -0.26 -19.50
C GLY A 22 -33.81 -0.11 -19.12
N ASN A 23 -33.41 1.06 -18.58
CA ASN A 23 -32.04 1.22 -18.10
C ASN A 23 -31.86 0.50 -16.75
N LEU A 24 -31.28 -0.72 -16.81
CA LEU A 24 -31.08 -1.59 -15.65
C LEU A 24 -30.23 -0.94 -14.53
N ALA A 25 -29.35 -0.03 -14.89
CA ALA A 25 -28.53 0.70 -13.90
C ALA A 25 -29.39 1.60 -13.01
N PHE A 26 -30.47 2.15 -13.57
CA PHE A 26 -31.38 3.05 -12.83
C PHE A 26 -32.52 2.32 -12.14
N GLU A 27 -33.04 1.29 -12.77
CA GLU A 27 -34.18 0.53 -12.25
C GLU A 27 -33.77 -0.47 -11.18
N ARG A 28 -32.58 -1.04 -11.31
CA ARG A 28 -32.11 -2.19 -10.50
C ARG A 28 -30.70 -2.04 -9.94
N ALA A 29 -30.05 -0.89 -10.11
CA ALA A 29 -28.64 -0.66 -9.78
C ALA A 29 -27.67 -1.68 -10.43
N LEU A 30 -28.05 -2.27 -11.56
CA LEU A 30 -27.20 -3.21 -12.28
C LEU A 30 -26.30 -2.44 -13.24
N HIS A 31 -25.01 -2.48 -12.96
CA HIS A 31 -23.96 -1.89 -13.80
C HIS A 31 -23.08 -2.98 -14.41
N PRO A 32 -22.55 -2.78 -15.64
CA PRO A 32 -21.57 -3.69 -16.18
C PRO A 32 -20.31 -3.68 -15.31
N ALA A 33 -19.74 -4.84 -15.03
CA ALA A 33 -18.46 -4.95 -14.37
C ALA A 33 -17.34 -4.46 -15.30
N LEU A 34 -16.46 -3.58 -14.81
CA LEU A 34 -15.31 -3.07 -15.54
C LEU A 34 -13.99 -3.74 -15.14
N ASP A 35 -14.02 -4.70 -14.24
CA ASP A 35 -12.87 -5.41 -13.69
C ASP A 35 -11.96 -5.98 -14.79
N HIS A 36 -12.55 -6.51 -15.87
CA HIS A 36 -11.83 -7.06 -17.02
C HIS A 36 -11.01 -6.02 -17.80
N THR A 37 -11.24 -4.72 -17.57
CA THR A 37 -10.48 -3.64 -18.20
C THR A 37 -9.20 -3.30 -17.45
N VAL A 38 -9.07 -3.78 -16.22
CA VAL A 38 -7.92 -3.51 -15.35
C VAL A 38 -6.89 -4.62 -15.53
N PRO A 39 -5.65 -4.29 -15.93
CA PRO A 39 -4.59 -5.28 -16.00
C PRO A 39 -4.34 -5.89 -14.61
N PRO A 40 -4.20 -7.21 -14.50
CA PRO A 40 -3.91 -7.85 -13.21
C PRO A 40 -2.57 -7.37 -12.64
N PRO A 41 -2.37 -7.42 -11.32
CA PRO A 41 -1.06 -7.18 -10.72
C PRO A 41 -0.04 -8.20 -11.22
N ALA A 42 1.23 -7.84 -11.17
CA ALA A 42 2.32 -8.75 -11.51
C ALA A 42 2.31 -9.95 -10.54
N LYS A 43 2.23 -11.17 -11.06
CA LYS A 43 2.21 -12.40 -10.25
C LYS A 43 3.56 -12.70 -9.60
N THR A 44 4.65 -12.29 -10.26
CA THR A 44 6.02 -12.57 -9.83
C THR A 44 6.64 -11.31 -9.25
N ALA A 45 7.28 -11.45 -8.11
CA ALA A 45 8.08 -10.39 -7.53
C ALA A 45 9.21 -9.97 -8.49
N THR A 46 9.51 -8.67 -8.49
CA THR A 46 10.66 -8.14 -9.23
C THR A 46 11.69 -7.56 -8.28
N PHE A 47 12.94 -7.56 -8.70
CA PHE A 47 14.06 -6.97 -8.00
C PHE A 47 14.96 -6.25 -9.01
N THR A 48 15.31 -5.01 -8.73
CA THR A 48 16.18 -4.21 -9.57
C THR A 48 17.17 -3.44 -8.71
N TRP A 49 18.45 -3.70 -8.89
CA TRP A 49 19.50 -2.87 -8.31
C TRP A 49 19.55 -1.50 -9.01
N HIS A 50 19.64 -0.43 -8.25
CA HIS A 50 20.00 0.90 -8.71
C HIS A 50 21.48 1.17 -8.44
N ILE A 51 21.95 0.76 -7.26
CA ILE A 51 23.36 0.70 -6.90
C ILE A 51 23.59 -0.71 -6.35
N ALA A 52 24.36 -1.51 -7.09
CA ALA A 52 24.66 -2.88 -6.69
C ALA A 52 25.99 -2.91 -5.92
N PRO A 53 26.05 -3.58 -4.74
CA PRO A 53 27.31 -3.82 -4.08
C PRO A 53 28.19 -4.81 -4.87
N ALA A 54 29.51 -4.65 -4.81
CA ALA A 54 30.45 -5.41 -5.66
C ALA A 54 30.31 -6.93 -5.49
N ASP A 55 30.11 -7.41 -4.26
CA ASP A 55 30.03 -8.83 -3.93
C ASP A 55 28.57 -9.31 -3.73
N GLY A 56 27.57 -8.49 -4.12
CA GLY A 56 26.16 -8.79 -3.94
C GLY A 56 25.67 -8.68 -2.49
N HIS A 57 26.55 -8.33 -1.54
CA HIS A 57 26.25 -8.12 -0.12
C HIS A 57 26.75 -6.76 0.35
N PHE A 58 26.12 -6.24 1.39
CA PHE A 58 26.50 -4.95 1.96
C PHE A 58 26.57 -4.99 3.50
N LEU A 59 27.32 -4.04 4.04
CA LEU A 59 27.36 -3.72 5.46
C LEU A 59 27.06 -2.22 5.63
N GLY A 60 26.13 -1.88 6.51
CA GLY A 60 25.78 -0.48 6.76
C GLY A 60 24.40 -0.32 7.40
N ARG A 61 23.89 0.90 7.32
CA ARG A 61 22.58 1.31 7.80
C ARG A 61 21.55 1.18 6.68
N VAL A 62 20.58 0.30 6.87
CA VAL A 62 19.55 -0.02 5.90
C VAL A 62 18.28 0.78 6.20
N TYR A 63 17.73 1.43 5.21
CA TYR A 63 16.42 2.10 5.25
C TYR A 63 15.52 1.39 4.24
N SER A 64 14.41 0.81 4.69
CA SER A 64 13.47 0.09 3.83
C SER A 64 12.09 0.71 3.89
N ASP A 65 11.40 0.74 2.76
CA ASP A 65 10.07 1.33 2.62
C ASP A 65 9.18 0.51 1.69
N GLY A 66 7.89 0.49 2.02
CA GLY A 66 6.83 -0.09 1.23
C GLY A 66 5.81 0.96 0.80
N SER A 67 5.55 1.07 -0.48
CA SER A 67 4.60 2.03 -1.05
C SER A 67 3.39 1.36 -1.66
N ARG A 68 2.21 2.00 -1.51
CA ARG A 68 0.96 1.55 -2.15
C ARG A 68 0.23 2.73 -2.76
N LEU A 69 -0.05 2.66 -4.06
CA LEU A 69 -0.86 3.63 -4.79
C LEU A 69 -2.26 3.09 -5.07
N ASP A 70 -3.23 4.01 -5.16
CA ASP A 70 -4.65 3.71 -5.40
C ASP A 70 -5.28 2.73 -4.37
N GLY A 71 -4.72 2.66 -3.17
CA GLY A 71 -5.12 1.76 -2.07
C GLY A 71 -6.61 1.71 -1.73
N PRO A 72 -7.36 2.83 -1.74
CA PRO A 72 -8.79 2.83 -1.48
C PRO A 72 -9.63 2.03 -2.49
N THR A 73 -9.11 1.79 -3.69
CA THR A 73 -9.77 0.98 -4.71
C THR A 73 -8.96 -0.30 -4.93
N PRO A 74 -9.32 -1.44 -4.29
CA PRO A 74 -8.49 -2.66 -4.30
C PRO A 74 -8.11 -3.14 -5.71
N LEU A 75 -9.04 -3.01 -6.66
CA LEU A 75 -8.84 -3.37 -8.07
C LEU A 75 -7.68 -2.58 -8.73
N LEU A 76 -7.49 -1.32 -8.32
CA LEU A 76 -6.46 -0.42 -8.85
C LEU A 76 -5.17 -0.42 -8.04
N ALA A 77 -5.23 -0.92 -6.81
CA ALA A 77 -4.12 -0.87 -5.88
C ALA A 77 -2.88 -1.59 -6.43
N ARG A 78 -1.73 -0.96 -6.29
CA ARG A 78 -0.43 -1.53 -6.65
C ARG A 78 0.56 -1.23 -5.54
N ASN A 79 1.43 -2.19 -5.26
CA ASN A 79 2.46 -2.11 -4.23
C ASN A 79 3.85 -2.07 -4.87
N GLY A 80 4.77 -1.40 -4.22
CA GLY A 80 6.19 -1.39 -4.58
C GLY A 80 7.03 -1.27 -3.32
N TRP A 81 8.23 -1.76 -3.36
CA TRP A 81 9.15 -1.79 -2.25
C TRP A 81 10.52 -1.23 -2.66
N ALA A 82 11.28 -0.74 -1.70
CA ALA A 82 12.67 -0.35 -1.90
C ALA A 82 13.47 -0.45 -0.61
N PHE A 83 14.78 -0.48 -0.77
CA PHE A 83 15.71 -0.18 0.30
C PHE A 83 16.90 0.64 -0.20
N VAL A 84 17.50 1.37 0.74
CA VAL A 84 18.73 2.15 0.55
C VAL A 84 19.68 1.82 1.70
N VAL A 85 20.96 1.73 1.41
CA VAL A 85 21.99 1.43 2.41
C VAL A 85 23.03 2.53 2.43
N LEU A 86 23.28 3.07 3.63
CA LEU A 86 24.32 4.04 3.87
C LEU A 86 25.51 3.37 4.59
N ASP A 87 26.74 3.76 4.22
CA ASP A 87 27.96 3.45 4.97
C ASP A 87 28.14 4.35 6.20
N ASP A 88 29.27 4.24 6.87
CA ASP A 88 29.59 5.05 8.05
C ASP A 88 29.87 6.53 7.70
N ASP A 89 30.18 6.83 6.45
CA ASP A 89 30.41 8.18 5.92
C ASP A 89 29.14 8.79 5.29
N ASP A 90 27.97 8.17 5.50
CA ASP A 90 26.65 8.59 4.98
C ASP A 90 26.49 8.52 3.45
N HIS A 91 27.37 7.79 2.75
CA HIS A 91 27.22 7.57 1.32
C HIS A 91 26.31 6.39 1.03
N ILE A 92 25.51 6.51 -0.04
CA ILE A 92 24.68 5.39 -0.51
C ILE A 92 25.58 4.37 -1.20
N ILE A 93 25.74 3.19 -0.61
CA ILE A 93 26.55 2.09 -1.12
C ILE A 93 25.73 0.98 -1.80
N ALA A 94 24.44 0.90 -1.50
CA ALA A 94 23.54 -0.03 -2.18
C ALA A 94 22.11 0.55 -2.19
N SER A 95 21.38 0.27 -3.27
CA SER A 95 19.94 0.54 -3.31
C SER A 95 19.27 -0.35 -4.33
N ALA A 96 18.06 -0.83 -4.01
CA ALA A 96 17.24 -1.63 -4.88
C ALA A 96 15.76 -1.31 -4.69
N SER A 97 14.96 -1.65 -5.69
CA SER A 97 13.51 -1.60 -5.60
C SER A 97 12.85 -2.65 -6.46
N GLY A 98 11.55 -2.83 -6.28
CA GLY A 98 10.78 -3.75 -7.08
C GLY A 98 9.31 -3.83 -6.69
N VAL A 99 8.65 -4.85 -7.22
CA VAL A 99 7.25 -5.17 -6.97
C VAL A 99 7.20 -6.40 -6.08
N PRO A 100 6.43 -6.42 -4.99
CA PRO A 100 6.23 -7.63 -4.22
C PRO A 100 5.37 -8.63 -5.02
N PRO A 101 5.30 -9.91 -4.63
CA PRO A 101 4.38 -10.87 -5.24
C PRO A 101 2.91 -10.46 -4.98
N ASP A 102 2.00 -10.92 -5.83
CA ASP A 102 0.58 -10.53 -5.81
C ASP A 102 -0.16 -10.84 -4.50
N TRP A 103 0.32 -11.82 -3.74
CA TRP A 103 -0.23 -12.17 -2.43
C TRP A 103 0.18 -11.21 -1.29
N VAL A 104 1.05 -10.23 -1.55
CA VAL A 104 1.37 -9.12 -0.63
C VAL A 104 0.49 -7.95 -1.01
N GLU A 105 -0.64 -7.81 -0.33
CA GLU A 105 -1.72 -6.92 -0.76
C GLU A 105 -1.81 -5.60 -0.01
N ASP A 106 -1.15 -5.46 1.14
CA ASP A 106 -1.25 -4.28 2.01
C ASP A 106 0.11 -3.60 2.28
N ILE A 107 0.06 -2.42 2.92
CA ILE A 107 1.27 -1.65 3.25
C ILE A 107 2.16 -2.41 4.24
N PRO A 108 1.67 -2.90 5.40
CA PRO A 108 2.55 -3.59 6.35
C PRO A 108 3.21 -4.85 5.76
N GLY A 109 2.51 -5.56 4.86
CA GLY A 109 3.08 -6.69 4.13
C GLY A 109 4.15 -6.26 3.15
N THR A 110 3.97 -5.12 2.48
CA THR A 110 4.95 -4.56 1.54
C THR A 110 6.20 -4.06 2.27
N GLU A 111 6.05 -3.48 3.45
CA GLU A 111 7.15 -3.09 4.33
C GLU A 111 7.97 -4.32 4.81
N ALA A 112 7.28 -5.35 5.29
CA ALA A 112 7.93 -6.60 5.66
C ALA A 112 8.64 -7.26 4.48
N TRP A 113 8.09 -7.12 3.26
CA TRP A 113 8.73 -7.58 2.04
C TRP A 113 9.99 -6.77 1.71
N ALA A 114 9.95 -5.43 1.85
CA ALA A 114 11.11 -4.55 1.65
C ALA A 114 12.26 -4.93 2.58
N LEU A 115 11.98 -5.09 3.89
CA LEU A 115 12.95 -5.53 4.87
C LEU A 115 13.51 -6.93 4.52
N THR A 116 12.65 -7.87 4.09
CA THR A 116 13.06 -9.20 3.65
C THR A 116 14.05 -9.13 2.48
N GLN A 117 13.75 -8.29 1.47
CA GLN A 117 14.62 -8.13 0.31
C GLN A 117 15.98 -7.51 0.69
N ALA A 118 15.98 -6.54 1.59
CA ALA A 118 17.23 -5.98 2.11
C ALA A 118 18.03 -7.03 2.89
N ALA A 119 17.38 -7.77 3.80
CA ALA A 119 18.02 -8.79 4.64
C ALA A 119 18.67 -9.92 3.85
N MET A 120 18.16 -10.27 2.66
CA MET A 120 18.76 -11.27 1.77
C MET A 120 20.19 -10.91 1.33
N HIS A 121 20.53 -9.63 1.36
CA HIS A 121 21.82 -9.10 0.90
C HIS A 121 22.63 -8.43 2.03
N ALA A 122 22.04 -8.27 3.20
CA ALA A 122 22.67 -7.65 4.37
C ALA A 122 23.62 -8.63 5.05
N LEU A 123 24.79 -8.16 5.44
CA LEU A 123 25.65 -8.89 6.37
C LEU A 123 25.09 -8.77 7.82
N PRO A 124 25.39 -9.72 8.72
CA PRO A 124 24.76 -9.79 10.06
C PRO A 124 24.91 -8.56 10.95
N LEU A 125 25.89 -7.70 10.67
CA LEU A 125 26.17 -6.47 11.44
C LEU A 125 25.40 -5.24 10.92
N CYS A 126 24.53 -5.39 9.92
CA CYS A 126 23.69 -4.30 9.44
C CYS A 126 22.67 -3.87 10.50
N THR A 127 22.37 -2.57 10.56
CA THR A 127 21.25 -2.03 11.31
C THR A 127 20.17 -1.59 10.34
N SER A 128 18.94 -2.06 10.54
CA SER A 128 17.79 -1.73 9.69
C SER A 128 16.86 -0.74 10.37
N PHE A 129 16.56 0.35 9.70
CA PHE A 129 15.62 1.38 10.12
C PHE A 129 14.33 1.25 9.30
N VAL A 130 13.22 1.07 9.99
CA VAL A 130 11.91 0.80 9.38
C VAL A 130 10.87 1.74 9.99
N ASP A 131 10.12 2.44 9.18
CA ASP A 131 9.10 3.37 9.66
C ASP A 131 7.72 2.71 9.89
N CYS A 132 7.57 1.44 9.54
CA CYS A 132 6.38 0.64 9.79
C CYS A 132 6.44 -0.04 11.16
N ASP A 133 5.85 0.58 12.19
CA ASP A 133 5.79 0.03 13.55
C ASP A 133 5.24 -1.42 13.63
N PRO A 134 4.16 -1.81 12.89
CA PRO A 134 3.73 -3.21 12.86
C PRO A 134 4.80 -4.18 12.37
N CYS A 135 5.63 -3.80 11.41
CA CYS A 135 6.72 -4.62 10.90
C CYS A 135 7.78 -4.85 11.98
N VAL A 136 8.24 -3.78 12.62
CA VAL A 136 9.23 -3.85 13.71
C VAL A 136 8.71 -4.67 14.88
N LYS A 137 7.46 -4.47 15.30
CA LYS A 137 6.81 -5.30 16.33
C LYS A 137 6.75 -6.78 15.97
N ALA A 138 6.53 -7.12 14.69
CA ALA A 138 6.55 -8.51 14.24
C ALA A 138 7.94 -9.13 14.36
N VAL A 139 9.01 -8.39 14.02
CA VAL A 139 10.41 -8.84 14.21
C VAL A 139 10.70 -9.09 15.68
N HIS A 140 10.38 -8.13 16.54
CA HIS A 140 10.67 -8.23 17.98
C HIS A 140 9.85 -9.32 18.70
N ALA A 141 8.60 -9.54 18.27
CA ALA A 141 7.74 -10.61 18.80
C ALA A 141 8.26 -12.02 18.45
N GLY A 142 9.01 -12.15 17.36
CA GLY A 142 9.56 -13.42 16.90
C GLY A 142 8.59 -14.26 16.08
N PRO A 143 9.11 -15.35 15.47
CA PRO A 143 8.35 -16.17 14.53
C PRO A 143 7.15 -16.86 15.16
N GLU A 144 7.24 -17.30 16.43
CA GLU A 144 6.14 -17.99 17.11
C GLU A 144 4.87 -17.16 17.20
N LEU A 145 5.01 -15.84 17.45
CA LEU A 145 3.86 -14.94 17.59
C LEU A 145 3.46 -14.28 16.29
N SER A 146 4.41 -13.87 15.45
CA SER A 146 4.13 -13.14 14.21
C SER A 146 3.73 -14.04 13.03
N CYS A 147 4.12 -15.33 13.08
CA CYS A 147 3.81 -16.32 12.04
C CYS A 147 2.71 -17.30 12.43
N ALA A 148 1.97 -17.04 13.51
CA ALA A 148 0.83 -17.88 13.91
C ALA A 148 -0.24 -17.91 12.80
N ASP A 149 -0.93 -19.04 12.65
CA ASP A 149 -1.85 -19.32 11.53
C ASP A 149 -3.02 -18.32 11.42
N ASN A 150 -3.38 -17.67 12.53
CA ASN A 150 -4.43 -16.65 12.57
C ASN A 150 -3.94 -15.23 12.21
N LYS A 151 -2.67 -15.06 11.85
CA LYS A 151 -2.10 -13.76 11.49
C LYS A 151 -2.17 -13.53 9.97
N PRO A 152 -2.76 -12.42 9.50
CA PRO A 152 -2.92 -12.17 8.06
C PRO A 152 -1.58 -12.05 7.33
N LEU A 153 -0.52 -11.62 8.01
CA LEU A 153 0.82 -11.44 7.43
C LEU A 153 1.80 -12.59 7.76
N ALA A 154 1.30 -13.72 8.31
CA ALA A 154 2.14 -14.85 8.72
C ALA A 154 3.09 -15.33 7.60
N ARG A 155 2.63 -15.33 6.34
CA ARG A 155 3.42 -15.79 5.20
C ARG A 155 4.63 -14.89 4.94
N VAL A 156 4.46 -13.59 4.91
CA VAL A 156 5.58 -12.65 4.68
C VAL A 156 6.49 -12.57 5.90
N HIS A 157 5.92 -12.60 7.12
CA HIS A 157 6.71 -12.61 8.35
C HIS A 157 7.58 -13.86 8.47
N ARG A 158 7.11 -15.03 8.00
CA ARG A 158 7.92 -16.25 7.96
C ARG A 158 9.15 -16.08 7.07
N LEU A 159 8.99 -15.50 5.88
CA LEU A 159 10.12 -15.20 5.00
C LEU A 159 11.07 -14.19 5.64
N MET A 160 10.55 -13.14 6.23
CA MET A 160 11.32 -12.11 6.94
C MET A 160 12.17 -12.73 8.06
N HIS A 161 11.60 -13.58 8.91
CA HIS A 161 12.36 -14.23 9.99
C HIS A 161 13.41 -15.20 9.47
N LEU A 162 13.15 -15.91 8.38
CA LEU A 162 14.14 -16.78 7.75
C LEU A 162 15.35 -16.00 7.21
N THR A 163 15.14 -14.78 6.71
CA THR A 163 16.24 -13.95 6.21
C THR A 163 16.97 -13.17 7.31
N LEU A 164 16.31 -12.95 8.46
CA LEU A 164 16.88 -12.27 9.62
C LEU A 164 17.44 -13.25 10.67
N ASP A 165 17.57 -14.55 10.37
CA ASP A 165 17.91 -15.58 11.34
C ASP A 165 19.22 -15.28 12.09
N ASP A 166 20.24 -14.81 11.37
CA ASP A 166 21.54 -14.41 11.92
C ASP A 166 21.60 -12.94 12.40
N THR A 167 20.50 -12.19 12.25
CA THR A 167 20.44 -10.76 12.61
C THR A 167 19.82 -10.60 14.00
N PRO A 168 20.50 -9.92 14.95
CA PRO A 168 19.89 -9.59 16.23
C PRO A 168 18.59 -8.79 16.03
N ARG A 169 17.50 -9.20 16.68
CA ARG A 169 16.20 -8.51 16.54
C ARG A 169 16.27 -7.02 16.89
N GLN A 170 17.17 -6.65 17.80
CA GLN A 170 17.44 -5.28 18.23
C GLN A 170 18.12 -4.43 17.14
N ALA A 171 18.68 -5.07 16.11
CA ALA A 171 19.22 -4.38 14.94
C ALA A 171 18.13 -3.90 13.97
N VAL A 172 16.87 -4.30 14.15
CA VAL A 172 15.72 -3.73 13.44
C VAL A 172 15.06 -2.69 14.35
N ILE A 173 15.21 -1.44 13.97
CA ILE A 173 14.88 -0.27 14.78
C ILE A 173 13.72 0.49 14.11
N TRP A 174 12.71 0.82 14.91
CA TRP A 174 11.65 1.69 14.43
C TRP A 174 12.15 3.13 14.29
N MET A 175 11.71 3.82 13.23
CA MET A 175 11.90 5.25 13.06
C MET A 175 10.58 5.93 12.67
N PRO A 176 10.37 7.22 12.97
CA PRO A 176 9.17 7.93 12.56
C PRO A 176 9.07 8.07 11.04
N ALA A 177 7.85 7.90 10.50
CA ALA A 177 7.54 8.12 9.08
C ALA A 177 7.43 9.61 8.71
N HIS A 178 7.54 9.93 7.42
CA HIS A 178 7.24 11.24 6.82
C HIS A 178 7.94 12.43 7.50
N LEU A 179 9.21 12.27 7.76
CA LEU A 179 10.04 13.22 8.48
C LEU A 179 10.26 14.54 7.72
N ARG A 180 10.38 15.63 8.48
CA ARG A 180 10.74 16.94 7.95
C ARG A 180 12.12 17.33 8.45
N PRO A 181 12.91 18.12 7.68
CA PRO A 181 14.26 18.54 8.10
C PRO A 181 14.33 19.15 9.50
N GLY A 182 13.31 19.90 9.92
CA GLY A 182 13.25 20.49 11.27
C GLY A 182 13.05 19.51 12.43
N GLN A 183 12.90 18.21 12.17
CA GLN A 183 12.77 17.16 13.18
C GLN A 183 14.11 16.47 13.49
N CYS A 184 15.15 16.75 12.71
CA CYS A 184 16.51 16.32 13.03
C CYS A 184 16.94 16.81 14.41
N GLY A 185 17.45 15.91 15.26
CA GLY A 185 17.84 16.21 16.62
C GLY A 185 16.70 16.52 17.61
N ALA A 186 15.43 16.44 17.19
CA ALA A 186 14.27 16.73 18.03
C ALA A 186 13.37 15.51 18.31
N VAL A 187 13.45 14.48 17.48
CA VAL A 187 12.64 13.26 17.59
C VAL A 187 13.56 12.06 17.80
N THR A 188 13.13 11.09 18.59
CA THR A 188 13.88 9.87 18.88
C THR A 188 13.43 8.70 18.00
N ARG A 189 14.38 7.82 17.68
CA ARG A 189 14.15 6.50 17.08
C ARG A 189 13.76 5.49 18.18
N GLY A 190 13.39 4.29 17.78
CA GLY A 190 13.01 3.19 18.68
C GLY A 190 14.12 2.69 19.60
N ASP A 191 15.38 2.97 19.27
CA ASP A 191 16.56 2.70 20.11
C ASP A 191 16.86 3.80 21.15
N GLY A 192 16.05 4.88 21.15
CA GLY A 192 16.22 6.02 22.05
C GLY A 192 17.21 7.09 21.58
N PHE A 193 17.90 6.88 20.46
CA PHE A 193 18.78 7.91 19.89
C PHE A 193 17.98 8.95 19.10
N LEU A 194 18.52 10.16 19.04
CA LEU A 194 17.95 11.23 18.24
C LEU A 194 18.09 10.93 16.75
N LEU A 195 17.08 11.31 16.00
CA LEU A 195 17.09 11.25 14.55
C LEU A 195 18.17 12.14 13.98
N THR A 196 18.91 11.62 13.00
CA THR A 196 19.98 12.33 12.29
C THR A 196 19.53 12.72 10.88
N GLU A 197 20.25 13.63 10.24
CA GLU A 197 19.99 13.99 8.84
C GLU A 197 20.15 12.80 7.87
N PRO A 198 21.17 11.93 8.03
CA PRO A 198 21.25 10.69 7.26
C PRO A 198 20.07 9.74 7.42
N ASP A 199 19.47 9.64 8.63
CA ASP A 199 18.26 8.85 8.83
C ASP A 199 17.10 9.39 8.00
N ILE A 200 16.92 10.71 8.01
CA ILE A 200 15.85 11.39 7.24
C ILE A 200 16.07 11.20 5.75
N SER A 201 17.28 11.42 5.26
CA SER A 201 17.61 11.33 3.83
C SER A 201 17.55 9.89 3.32
N GLY A 202 18.04 8.91 4.10
CA GLY A 202 18.00 7.50 3.76
C GLY A 202 16.57 6.98 3.62
N ASN A 203 15.71 7.30 4.59
CA ASN A 203 14.29 6.94 4.54
C ASN A 203 13.55 7.63 3.38
N ALA A 204 13.82 8.93 3.16
CA ALA A 204 13.20 9.67 2.06
C ALA A 204 13.60 9.11 0.68
N GLU A 205 14.83 8.65 0.50
CA GLU A 205 15.26 8.04 -0.76
C GLU A 205 14.65 6.64 -0.93
N ALA A 206 14.51 5.84 0.15
CA ALA A 206 13.79 4.55 0.10
C ALA A 206 12.32 4.76 -0.29
N ASP A 207 11.60 5.69 0.35
CA ASP A 207 10.21 6.05 0.00
C ASP A 207 10.07 6.48 -1.47
N LYS A 208 10.98 7.32 -1.95
CA LYS A 208 11.00 7.76 -3.36
C LYS A 208 11.19 6.60 -4.33
N LEU A 209 12.11 5.67 -4.04
CA LEU A 209 12.34 4.50 -4.87
C LEU A 209 11.16 3.53 -4.83
N ALA A 210 10.56 3.29 -3.66
CA ALA A 210 9.36 2.45 -3.51
C ALA A 210 8.18 3.03 -4.31
N LYS A 211 7.91 4.34 -4.22
CA LYS A 211 6.90 5.04 -5.04
C LYS A 211 7.17 4.92 -6.53
N ARG A 212 8.42 5.07 -6.95
CA ARG A 212 8.80 4.90 -8.35
C ARG A 212 8.56 3.47 -8.83
N ALA A 213 8.84 2.47 -8.01
CA ALA A 213 8.57 1.08 -8.34
C ALA A 213 7.06 0.83 -8.55
N VAL A 214 6.19 1.42 -7.72
CA VAL A 214 4.73 1.35 -7.93
C VAL A 214 4.31 2.01 -9.24
N GLU A 215 4.81 3.22 -9.53
CA GLU A 215 4.42 3.97 -10.73
C GLU A 215 4.75 3.22 -12.03
N LEU A 216 5.83 2.42 -12.07
CA LEU A 216 6.22 1.65 -13.26
C LEU A 216 5.19 0.59 -13.67
N HIS A 217 4.34 0.10 -12.75
CA HIS A 217 3.31 -0.90 -13.04
C HIS A 217 1.92 -0.47 -12.60
N ARG A 218 1.76 0.82 -12.29
CA ARG A 218 0.48 1.42 -11.95
C ARG A 218 -0.51 1.25 -13.09
N VAL A 219 -1.77 0.98 -12.76
CA VAL A 219 -2.84 0.91 -13.75
C VAL A 219 -2.88 2.21 -14.58
N PRO A 220 -2.99 2.15 -15.92
CA PRO A 220 -2.98 3.34 -16.76
C PRO A 220 -4.00 4.40 -16.32
N LEU A 221 -3.65 5.67 -16.40
CA LEU A 221 -4.47 6.79 -15.91
C LEU A 221 -5.90 6.75 -16.46
N ARG A 222 -6.05 6.49 -17.76
CA ARG A 222 -7.37 6.40 -18.41
C ARG A 222 -8.23 5.31 -17.78
N THR A 223 -7.66 4.14 -17.49
CA THR A 223 -8.38 3.02 -16.85
C THR A 223 -8.76 3.39 -15.41
N ARG A 224 -7.84 3.99 -14.64
CA ARG A 224 -8.10 4.46 -13.28
C ARG A 224 -9.24 5.47 -13.23
N GLN A 225 -9.24 6.44 -14.16
CA GLN A 225 -10.31 7.43 -14.27
C GLN A 225 -11.66 6.80 -14.64
N ALA A 226 -11.66 5.83 -15.57
CA ALA A 226 -12.88 5.12 -15.96
C ALA A 226 -13.48 4.32 -14.79
N ILE A 227 -12.65 3.61 -14.02
CA ILE A 227 -13.10 2.86 -12.83
C ILE A 227 -13.65 3.82 -11.77
N LYS A 228 -12.93 4.90 -11.44
CA LYS A 228 -13.40 5.88 -10.44
C LYS A 228 -14.73 6.53 -10.84
N ALA A 229 -14.85 6.94 -12.10
CA ALA A 229 -16.10 7.50 -12.61
C ALA A 229 -17.26 6.49 -12.58
N HIS A 230 -16.95 5.22 -12.84
CA HIS A 230 -17.92 4.13 -12.74
C HIS A 230 -18.37 3.91 -11.29
N ASP A 231 -17.45 3.86 -10.33
CA ASP A 231 -17.76 3.71 -8.90
C ASP A 231 -18.62 4.88 -8.38
N GLU A 232 -18.31 6.10 -8.80
CA GLU A 232 -19.12 7.28 -8.48
C GLU A 232 -20.55 7.17 -9.05
N LEU A 233 -20.68 6.69 -10.29
CA LEU A 233 -21.98 6.47 -10.93
C LEU A 233 -22.77 5.37 -10.21
N VAL A 234 -22.16 4.23 -9.91
CA VAL A 234 -22.77 3.12 -9.15
C VAL A 234 -23.26 3.61 -7.80
N THR A 235 -22.41 4.32 -7.05
CA THR A 235 -22.73 4.89 -5.74
C THR A 235 -23.89 5.86 -5.85
N ALA A 236 -23.88 6.77 -6.83
CA ALA A 236 -24.95 7.75 -7.03
C ALA A 236 -26.30 7.09 -7.35
N ASN A 237 -26.28 6.03 -8.18
CA ASN A 237 -27.48 5.29 -8.52
C ASN A 237 -28.02 4.47 -7.34
N ALA A 238 -27.16 3.81 -6.58
CA ALA A 238 -27.55 3.08 -5.38
C ALA A 238 -28.18 4.02 -4.34
N MET A 239 -27.58 5.18 -4.11
CA MET A 239 -28.14 6.22 -3.21
C MET A 239 -29.49 6.73 -3.69
N TRP A 240 -29.66 6.91 -5.02
CA TRP A 240 -30.91 7.35 -5.59
C TRP A 240 -32.01 6.29 -5.38
N ILE A 241 -31.76 5.02 -5.67
CA ILE A 241 -32.71 3.92 -5.48
C ILE A 241 -33.08 3.79 -3.99
N ALA A 242 -32.12 3.84 -3.09
CA ALA A 242 -32.37 3.80 -1.64
C ALA A 242 -33.28 4.92 -1.17
N ARG A 243 -33.04 6.17 -1.63
CA ARG A 243 -33.91 7.31 -1.34
C ARG A 243 -35.31 7.17 -1.92
N ALA A 244 -35.41 6.73 -3.16
CA ALA A 244 -36.71 6.54 -3.81
C ALA A 244 -37.56 5.46 -3.08
N SER A 245 -36.89 4.36 -2.68
CA SER A 245 -37.55 3.28 -1.92
C SER A 245 -38.00 3.75 -0.54
N LEU A 246 -37.16 4.53 0.18
CA LEU A 246 -37.50 5.06 1.49
C LEU A 246 -38.72 5.95 1.41
N ILE A 247 -38.79 6.90 0.44
CA ILE A 247 -39.89 7.81 0.26
C ILE A 247 -41.17 7.03 -0.12
N ALA A 248 -41.06 6.03 -1.00
CA ALA A 248 -42.18 5.20 -1.38
C ALA A 248 -42.78 4.42 -0.20
N ASN A 249 -41.92 3.90 0.70
CA ASN A 249 -42.38 3.17 1.89
C ASN A 249 -43.02 4.06 2.95
N GLN A 250 -42.54 5.29 3.14
CA GLN A 250 -43.10 6.25 4.11
C GLN A 250 -44.46 6.81 3.70
N GLN A 251 -44.86 6.65 2.46
CA GLN A 251 -46.13 7.14 1.95
C GLN A 251 -47.24 6.06 1.90
N CYS A 252 -46.88 4.81 2.28
CA CYS A 252 -47.80 3.70 2.37
C CYS A 252 -48.40 3.51 3.80
N GLU A 253 -48.08 4.40 4.75
CA GLU A 253 -48.69 4.52 6.07
C GLU A 253 -49.72 5.71 6.07
#